data_c88a733ed1fd712d518f6408f732033c
#
_entry.id   c88a733ed1fd712d518f6408f732033c
#
_cell.length_a   1.000
_cell.length_b   1.000
_cell.length_c   1.000
_cell.angle_alpha   90.00
_cell.angle_beta   90.00
_cell.angle_gamma   90.00
#
_symmetry.space_group_name_H-M   'P 1'
#
loop_
_entity.id
_entity.type
_entity.pdbx_description
1 polymer ?
#
loop_
_entity_poly.entity_id
_entity_poly.type
_entity_poly.pdbx_seq_one_letter_code
_entity_poly.pdbx_strand_id
1 'polypeptide(L)'
;MIILDTETTNDIDCPFIYDFGFAVIDENAKVYASYSYVNADIFCDDELMSTAFFAEKIPQYWEDIKSGKRILKSFRSIERIFRRVCADWGVTTFVAHNARFDYKALNNTKRYITTSRSRFFFPYGAKFVDTLKLSRNVFANDGDYREFCVSNEYVTKRNENRYTAEVIYRFLTGNNDFEEEHTGLADCMIEKEILRYCLVTETKESGYLW
;
A
#
# COMPACT_ATOMS: atom_id res chain seq x y z
N MET A 1 13.64 0.08 -5.57
CA MET A 1 12.19 -0.10 -5.73
C MET A 1 11.43 1.00 -5.00
N ILE A 2 10.16 1.22 -5.30
CA ILE A 2 9.26 2.01 -4.46
C ILE A 2 8.19 1.06 -3.91
N ILE A 3 8.03 1.03 -2.58
CA ILE A 3 6.85 0.45 -1.93
C ILE A 3 5.83 1.56 -1.74
N LEU A 4 4.55 1.25 -1.92
CA LEU A 4 3.46 2.23 -1.88
C LEU A 4 2.17 1.60 -1.37
N ASP A 5 1.37 2.43 -0.71
CA ASP A 5 0.03 2.08 -0.26
C ASP A 5 -0.91 3.27 -0.35
N THR A 6 -2.22 3.03 -0.47
CA THR A 6 -3.24 4.05 -0.68
C THR A 6 -4.48 3.83 0.18
N GLU A 7 -4.96 4.90 0.86
CA GLU A 7 -6.29 4.92 1.42
C GLU A 7 -7.29 5.53 0.44
N THR A 8 -8.47 4.93 0.37
CA THR A 8 -9.42 5.22 -0.70
C THR A 8 -10.82 5.56 -0.21
N THR A 9 -11.52 6.27 -1.04
CA THR A 9 -12.96 6.54 -0.99
C THR A 9 -13.64 6.01 -2.25
N ASN A 10 -14.96 6.17 -2.34
CA ASN A 10 -15.81 5.63 -3.38
C ASN A 10 -15.94 4.09 -3.29
N ASP A 11 -16.50 3.46 -4.29
CA ASP A 11 -16.67 2.01 -4.26
C ASP A 11 -15.39 1.25 -4.67
N ILE A 12 -15.32 -0.03 -4.31
CA ILE A 12 -14.16 -0.90 -4.56
C ILE A 12 -13.91 -1.13 -6.06
N ASP A 13 -14.93 -0.93 -6.89
CA ASP A 13 -14.81 -1.06 -8.34
C ASP A 13 -14.28 0.21 -9.00
N CYS A 14 -14.40 1.36 -8.36
CA CYS A 14 -13.85 2.63 -8.83
C CYS A 14 -13.25 3.46 -7.68
N PRO A 15 -12.24 2.94 -6.94
CA PRO A 15 -11.67 3.66 -5.81
C PRO A 15 -10.91 4.90 -6.24
N PHE A 16 -11.00 5.97 -5.41
CA PHE A 16 -10.21 7.19 -5.52
C PHE A 16 -9.35 7.36 -4.29
N ILE A 17 -8.08 7.71 -4.47
CA ILE A 17 -7.18 7.87 -3.34
C ILE A 17 -7.38 9.21 -2.64
N TYR A 18 -7.44 9.19 -1.30
CA TYR A 18 -7.34 10.39 -0.48
C TYR A 18 -6.03 10.44 0.33
N ASP A 19 -5.41 9.32 0.65
CA ASP A 19 -4.06 9.26 1.21
C ASP A 19 -3.14 8.43 0.32
N PHE A 20 -1.89 8.84 0.23
CA PHE A 20 -0.87 8.17 -0.56
C PHE A 20 0.47 8.18 0.17
N GLY A 21 0.88 6.99 0.62
CA GLY A 21 2.19 6.74 1.19
C GLY A 21 3.09 6.03 0.19
N PHE A 22 4.39 6.39 0.16
CA PHE A 22 5.38 5.61 -0.57
C PHE A 22 6.78 5.81 -0.02
N ALA A 23 7.62 4.80 -0.20
CA ALA A 23 9.02 4.87 0.21
C ALA A 23 9.94 4.25 -0.86
N VAL A 24 11.13 4.85 -1.02
CA VAL A 24 12.21 4.28 -1.82
C VAL A 24 12.96 3.28 -0.97
N ILE A 25 13.03 2.04 -1.42
CA ILE A 25 13.66 0.92 -0.73
C ILE A 25 14.61 0.14 -1.64
N ASP A 26 15.56 -0.59 -1.05
CA ASP A 26 16.37 -1.61 -1.75
C ASP A 26 15.76 -3.02 -1.60
N GLU A 27 16.48 -4.02 -2.08
CA GLU A 27 16.09 -5.44 -1.96
C GLU A 27 16.11 -5.99 -0.52
N ASN A 28 16.77 -5.29 0.41
CA ASN A 28 16.79 -5.62 1.83
C ASN A 28 15.71 -4.87 2.62
N ALA A 29 14.80 -4.19 1.92
CA ALA A 29 13.75 -3.32 2.47
C ALA A 29 14.29 -2.15 3.33
N LYS A 30 15.55 -1.73 3.11
CA LYS A 30 16.11 -0.53 3.73
C LYS A 30 15.49 0.70 3.08
N VAL A 31 14.95 1.59 3.91
CA VAL A 31 14.33 2.85 3.45
C VAL A 31 15.39 3.92 3.24
N TYR A 32 15.38 4.55 2.07
CA TYR A 32 16.24 5.69 1.70
C TYR A 32 15.51 7.04 1.71
N ALA A 33 14.23 7.03 1.36
CA ALA A 33 13.36 8.20 1.40
C ALA A 33 11.91 7.74 1.58
N SER A 34 11.10 8.55 2.27
CA SER A 34 9.67 8.27 2.47
C SER A 34 8.84 9.52 2.26
N TYR A 35 7.61 9.33 1.80
CA TYR A 35 6.68 10.39 1.43
C TYR A 35 5.27 10.02 1.84
N SER A 36 4.53 10.99 2.40
CA SER A 36 3.12 10.84 2.74
C SER A 36 2.37 12.10 2.34
N TYR A 37 1.31 11.95 1.57
CA TYR A 37 0.51 13.06 1.06
C TYR A 37 -0.97 12.76 1.14
N VAL A 38 -1.72 13.74 1.64
CA VAL A 38 -3.19 13.74 1.54
C VAL A 38 -3.57 14.46 0.24
N ASN A 39 -4.39 13.82 -0.57
CA ASN A 39 -4.86 14.34 -1.86
C ASN A 39 -6.00 15.34 -1.66
N ALA A 40 -5.70 16.62 -1.75
CA ALA A 40 -6.67 17.71 -1.54
C ALA A 40 -7.88 17.62 -2.50
N ASP A 41 -7.66 17.16 -3.74
CA ASP A 41 -8.71 17.13 -4.77
C ASP A 41 -9.80 16.08 -4.48
N ILE A 42 -9.52 15.14 -3.56
CA ILE A 42 -10.47 14.13 -3.07
C ILE A 42 -10.82 14.39 -1.61
N PHE A 43 -9.80 14.60 -0.74
CA PHE A 43 -10.00 14.72 0.71
C PHE A 43 -10.84 15.92 1.13
N CYS A 44 -10.86 17.01 0.32
CA CYS A 44 -11.69 18.19 0.57
C CYS A 44 -13.08 18.11 -0.07
N ASP A 45 -13.45 17.00 -0.66
CA ASP A 45 -14.77 16.74 -1.21
C ASP A 45 -15.58 15.91 -0.20
N ASP A 46 -16.50 16.56 0.52
CA ASP A 46 -17.28 15.94 1.59
C ASP A 46 -18.17 14.79 1.08
N GLU A 47 -18.66 14.88 -0.17
CA GLU A 47 -19.49 13.84 -0.78
C GLU A 47 -18.65 12.57 -1.01
N LEU A 48 -17.49 12.70 -1.64
CA LEU A 48 -16.57 11.59 -1.83
C LEU A 48 -16.10 11.01 -0.49
N MET A 49 -15.69 11.86 0.45
CA MET A 49 -15.16 11.41 1.75
C MET A 49 -16.22 10.75 2.63
N SER A 50 -17.51 10.98 2.39
CA SER A 50 -18.59 10.26 3.09
C SER A 50 -18.58 8.75 2.81
N THR A 51 -17.91 8.32 1.74
CA THR A 51 -17.77 6.92 1.33
C THR A 51 -16.38 6.35 1.62
N ALA A 52 -15.53 7.08 2.36
CA ALA A 52 -14.19 6.62 2.72
C ALA A 52 -14.26 5.33 3.56
N PHE A 53 -13.40 4.36 3.24
CA PHE A 53 -13.41 3.06 3.92
C PHE A 53 -13.09 3.20 5.42
N PHE A 54 -12.20 4.15 5.79
CA PHE A 54 -11.86 4.50 7.17
C PHE A 54 -12.34 5.92 7.52
N ALA A 55 -13.62 6.20 7.30
CA ALA A 55 -14.21 7.53 7.54
C ALA A 55 -14.05 8.03 8.98
N GLU A 56 -13.99 7.12 9.96
CA GLU A 56 -13.76 7.45 11.38
C GLU A 56 -12.40 8.10 11.63
N LYS A 57 -11.44 7.97 10.71
CA LYS A 57 -10.11 8.60 10.82
C LYS A 57 -10.04 10.02 10.25
N ILE A 58 -11.04 10.48 9.53
CA ILE A 58 -11.07 11.82 8.92
C ILE A 58 -10.75 12.94 9.92
N PRO A 59 -11.32 12.97 11.15
CA PRO A 59 -10.97 14.00 12.13
C PRO A 59 -9.48 14.02 12.46
N GLN A 60 -8.83 12.86 12.61
CA GLN A 60 -7.41 12.73 12.87
C GLN A 60 -6.56 13.28 11.70
N TYR A 61 -6.98 13.02 10.46
CA TYR A 61 -6.32 13.59 9.29
C TYR A 61 -6.33 15.12 9.30
N TRP A 62 -7.44 15.74 9.66
CA TRP A 62 -7.53 17.20 9.78
C TRP A 62 -6.64 17.79 10.87
N GLU A 63 -6.54 17.12 12.02
CA GLU A 63 -5.59 17.50 13.08
C GLU A 63 -4.15 17.36 12.65
N ASP A 64 -3.81 16.25 12.00
CA ASP A 64 -2.48 15.98 11.48
C ASP A 64 -2.07 17.00 10.39
N ILE A 65 -3.01 17.43 9.54
CA ILE A 65 -2.77 18.48 8.54
C ILE A 65 -2.55 19.83 9.23
N LYS A 66 -3.37 20.19 10.21
CA LYS A 66 -3.23 21.45 10.96
C LYS A 66 -1.92 21.53 11.73
N SER A 67 -1.46 20.43 12.30
CA SER A 67 -0.19 20.34 13.04
C SER A 67 1.03 20.24 12.14
N GLY A 68 0.84 20.05 10.81
CA GLY A 68 1.92 19.85 9.85
C GLY A 68 2.50 18.43 9.82
N LYS A 69 1.91 17.49 10.55
CA LYS A 69 2.31 16.07 10.53
C LYS A 69 1.99 15.43 9.17
N ARG A 70 0.89 15.84 8.50
CA ARG A 70 0.52 15.42 7.16
C ARG A 70 0.51 16.58 6.18
N ILE A 71 0.84 16.32 4.94
CA ILE A 71 0.97 17.34 3.89
C ILE A 71 -0.18 17.19 2.89
N LEU A 72 -1.08 18.17 2.90
CA LEU A 72 -2.16 18.29 1.93
C LEU A 72 -1.63 18.85 0.61
N LYS A 73 -1.84 18.16 -0.51
CA LYS A 73 -1.41 18.58 -1.85
C LYS A 73 -2.44 18.20 -2.91
N SER A 74 -2.49 18.97 -4.01
CA SER A 74 -3.26 18.54 -5.18
C SER A 74 -2.67 17.25 -5.78
N PHE A 75 -3.51 16.41 -6.33
CA PHE A 75 -3.11 15.16 -6.99
C PHE A 75 -2.04 15.37 -8.07
N ARG A 76 -2.18 16.46 -8.84
CA ARG A 76 -1.18 16.84 -9.85
C ARG A 76 0.21 17.09 -9.24
N SER A 77 0.25 17.70 -8.06
CA SER A 77 1.51 17.92 -7.35
C SER A 77 2.09 16.62 -6.82
N ILE A 78 1.25 15.74 -6.27
CA ILE A 78 1.63 14.40 -5.81
C ILE A 78 2.20 13.59 -6.98
N GLU A 79 1.50 13.52 -8.11
CA GLU A 79 1.97 12.80 -9.30
C GLU A 79 3.33 13.34 -9.78
N ARG A 80 3.50 14.65 -9.82
CA ARG A 80 4.77 15.27 -10.25
C ARG A 80 5.92 14.90 -9.32
N ILE A 81 5.69 14.92 -8.00
CA ILE A 81 6.70 14.53 -7.01
C ILE A 81 7.03 13.05 -7.18
N PHE A 82 6.03 12.18 -7.24
CA PHE A 82 6.22 10.75 -7.43
C PHE A 82 7.04 10.43 -8.68
N ARG A 83 6.68 11.03 -9.84
CA ARG A 83 7.42 10.85 -11.10
C ARG A 83 8.86 11.37 -11.02
N ARG A 84 9.08 12.47 -10.30
CA ARG A 84 10.42 12.99 -10.05
C ARG A 84 11.24 12.01 -9.22
N VAL A 85 10.68 11.51 -8.13
CA VAL A 85 11.34 10.48 -7.30
C VAL A 85 11.68 9.24 -8.12
N CYS A 86 10.75 8.75 -8.96
CA CYS A 86 11.02 7.64 -9.87
C CYS A 86 12.22 7.92 -10.78
N ALA A 87 12.30 9.13 -11.35
CA ALA A 87 13.39 9.52 -12.25
C ALA A 87 14.72 9.69 -11.51
N ASP A 88 14.71 10.40 -10.37
CA ASP A 88 15.92 10.70 -9.58
C ASP A 88 16.59 9.43 -9.04
N TRP A 89 15.78 8.41 -8.71
CA TRP A 89 16.23 7.11 -8.18
C TRP A 89 16.30 5.99 -9.24
N GLY A 90 15.93 6.26 -10.49
CA GLY A 90 15.91 5.27 -11.57
C GLY A 90 14.93 4.10 -11.30
N VAL A 91 13.82 4.35 -10.59
CA VAL A 91 12.88 3.31 -10.16
C VAL A 91 11.91 2.96 -11.28
N THR A 92 11.81 1.66 -11.56
CA THR A 92 10.81 1.08 -12.47
C THR A 92 9.98 -0.03 -11.81
N THR A 93 10.35 -0.47 -10.60
CA THR A 93 9.67 -1.54 -9.86
C THR A 93 8.93 -0.97 -8.65
N PHE A 94 7.63 -1.29 -8.58
CA PHE A 94 6.71 -0.85 -7.54
C PHE A 94 6.19 -2.04 -6.76
N VAL A 95 6.09 -1.89 -5.45
CA VAL A 95 5.68 -2.93 -4.51
C VAL A 95 4.44 -2.46 -3.77
N ALA A 96 3.44 -3.32 -3.59
CA ALA A 96 2.27 -3.06 -2.75
C ALA A 96 1.62 -4.38 -2.31
N HIS A 97 0.84 -4.35 -1.26
CA HIS A 97 0.03 -5.50 -0.83
C HIS A 97 -1.31 -5.51 -1.56
N ASN A 98 -1.52 -6.45 -2.47
CA ASN A 98 -2.59 -6.42 -3.48
C ASN A 98 -2.39 -5.28 -4.51
N ALA A 99 -1.21 -5.19 -5.07
CA ALA A 99 -0.73 -4.11 -5.95
C ALA A 99 -1.69 -3.71 -7.10
N ARG A 100 -2.59 -4.61 -7.50
CA ARG A 100 -3.61 -4.31 -8.50
C ARG A 100 -4.61 -3.27 -8.01
N PHE A 101 -4.91 -3.27 -6.71
CA PHE A 101 -5.84 -2.30 -6.11
C PHE A 101 -5.26 -0.88 -6.17
N ASP A 102 -4.04 -0.68 -5.67
CA ASP A 102 -3.37 0.63 -5.67
C ASP A 102 -3.13 1.16 -7.07
N TYR A 103 -2.71 0.28 -7.98
CA TYR A 103 -2.60 0.61 -9.40
C TYR A 103 -3.92 1.14 -9.96
N LYS A 104 -5.04 0.48 -9.65
CA LYS A 104 -6.38 0.86 -10.10
C LYS A 104 -6.80 2.19 -9.48
N ALA A 105 -6.64 2.35 -8.16
CA ALA A 105 -7.03 3.53 -7.40
C ALA A 105 -6.31 4.80 -7.90
N LEU A 106 -4.98 4.74 -8.03
CA LEU A 106 -4.17 5.85 -8.54
C LEU A 106 -4.55 6.25 -9.98
N ASN A 107 -4.77 5.27 -10.85
CA ASN A 107 -5.19 5.55 -12.24
C ASN A 107 -6.62 6.06 -12.33
N ASN A 108 -7.56 5.56 -11.52
CA ASN A 108 -8.93 6.06 -11.46
C ASN A 108 -8.96 7.51 -10.98
N THR A 109 -8.25 7.82 -9.91
CA THR A 109 -8.11 9.18 -9.39
C THR A 109 -7.56 10.13 -10.46
N LYS A 110 -6.53 9.70 -11.19
CA LYS A 110 -6.00 10.49 -12.30
C LYS A 110 -7.03 10.76 -13.38
N ARG A 111 -7.81 9.76 -13.77
CA ARG A 111 -8.86 9.89 -14.81
C ARG A 111 -10.02 10.76 -14.34
N TYR A 112 -10.34 10.72 -13.07
CA TYR A 112 -11.37 11.55 -12.46
C TYR A 112 -10.96 13.03 -12.43
N ILE A 113 -9.75 13.31 -11.96
CA ILE A 113 -9.28 14.69 -11.72
C ILE A 113 -8.84 15.39 -13.04
N THR A 114 -8.37 14.64 -14.05
CA THR A 114 -7.78 15.24 -15.24
C THR A 114 -8.37 14.76 -16.57
N THR A 115 -8.58 15.69 -17.49
CA THR A 115 -8.93 15.42 -18.90
C THR A 115 -7.71 15.14 -19.78
N SER A 116 -6.49 15.09 -19.21
CA SER A 116 -5.24 14.81 -19.92
C SER A 116 -5.34 13.52 -20.75
N ARG A 117 -4.68 13.51 -21.91
CA ARG A 117 -4.52 12.29 -22.72
C ARG A 117 -3.69 11.22 -22.01
N SER A 118 -2.77 11.61 -21.12
CA SER A 118 -2.03 10.68 -20.27
C SER A 118 -2.94 10.17 -19.15
N ARG A 119 -3.37 8.92 -19.25
CA ARG A 119 -4.34 8.28 -18.37
C ARG A 119 -3.70 7.40 -17.30
N PHE A 120 -2.37 7.32 -17.28
CA PHE A 120 -1.62 6.45 -16.37
C PHE A 120 -0.82 7.28 -15.37
N PHE A 121 -0.94 6.93 -14.09
CA PHE A 121 -0.16 7.55 -13.01
C PHE A 121 1.30 7.12 -13.06
N PHE A 122 1.55 5.84 -13.19
CA PHE A 122 2.89 5.26 -13.19
C PHE A 122 3.69 5.61 -14.47
N PRO A 123 5.03 5.67 -14.39
CA PRO A 123 5.87 5.82 -15.58
C PRO A 123 5.73 4.62 -16.53
N TYR A 124 6.10 4.83 -17.80
CA TYR A 124 6.10 3.75 -18.79
C TYR A 124 7.10 2.66 -18.41
N GLY A 125 6.72 1.41 -18.60
CA GLY A 125 7.56 0.26 -18.24
C GLY A 125 7.52 -0.11 -16.74
N ALA A 126 6.58 0.45 -15.97
CA ALA A 126 6.39 0.09 -14.57
C ALA A 126 6.14 -1.42 -14.41
N LYS A 127 6.90 -2.04 -13.48
CA LYS A 127 6.73 -3.42 -13.04
C LYS A 127 6.17 -3.44 -11.64
N PHE A 128 5.37 -4.44 -11.30
CA PHE A 128 4.74 -4.54 -10.00
C PHE A 128 5.12 -5.85 -9.31
N VAL A 129 5.44 -5.74 -8.03
CA VAL A 129 5.60 -6.86 -7.10
C VAL A 129 4.44 -6.80 -6.12
N ASP A 130 3.71 -7.89 -6.00
CA ASP A 130 2.52 -7.99 -5.16
C ASP A 130 2.84 -8.84 -3.93
N THR A 131 3.01 -8.20 -2.77
CA THR A 131 3.38 -8.89 -1.53
C THR A 131 2.31 -9.84 -1.03
N LEU A 132 1.02 -9.61 -1.38
CA LEU A 132 -0.05 -10.57 -1.10
C LEU A 132 0.16 -11.89 -1.84
N LYS A 133 0.55 -11.83 -3.12
CA LYS A 133 0.84 -13.04 -3.91
C LYS A 133 2.08 -13.75 -3.42
N LEU A 134 3.14 -12.99 -3.12
CA LEU A 134 4.37 -13.55 -2.54
C LEU A 134 4.08 -14.26 -1.21
N SER A 135 3.34 -13.61 -0.32
CA SER A 135 2.96 -14.19 0.97
C SER A 135 2.15 -15.47 0.82
N ARG A 136 1.19 -15.49 -0.11
CA ARG A 136 0.43 -16.72 -0.39
C ARG A 136 1.32 -17.87 -0.84
N ASN A 137 2.35 -17.60 -1.63
CA ASN A 137 3.28 -18.64 -2.07
C ASN A 137 4.17 -19.11 -0.89
N VAL A 138 4.74 -18.17 -0.15
CA VAL A 138 5.65 -18.47 0.96
C VAL A 138 4.95 -19.23 2.09
N PHE A 139 3.74 -18.81 2.46
CA PHE A 139 3.00 -19.40 3.58
C PHE A 139 2.00 -20.49 3.16
N ALA A 140 1.95 -20.88 1.88
CA ALA A 140 0.97 -21.87 1.39
C ALA A 140 1.06 -23.21 2.14
N ASN A 141 2.27 -23.67 2.45
CA ASN A 141 2.57 -24.94 3.10
C ASN A 141 3.25 -24.75 4.47
N ASP A 142 3.23 -23.55 5.01
CA ASP A 142 3.80 -23.23 6.32
C ASP A 142 2.84 -23.66 7.43
N GLY A 143 3.22 -24.73 8.16
CA GLY A 143 2.44 -25.29 9.25
C GLY A 143 2.31 -24.33 10.45
N ASP A 144 3.35 -23.55 10.74
CA ASP A 144 3.36 -22.62 11.86
C ASP A 144 2.43 -21.43 11.56
N TYR A 145 2.44 -20.92 10.32
CA TYR A 145 1.49 -19.90 9.89
C TYR A 145 0.05 -20.40 9.92
N ARG A 146 -0.17 -21.65 9.50
CA ARG A 146 -1.51 -22.28 9.57
C ARG A 146 -2.00 -22.38 11.00
N GLU A 147 -1.17 -22.89 11.93
CA GLU A 147 -1.50 -23.00 13.34
C GLU A 147 -1.79 -21.63 13.96
N PHE A 148 -0.95 -20.62 13.66
CA PHE A 148 -1.19 -19.24 14.07
C PHE A 148 -2.54 -18.71 13.59
N CYS A 149 -2.86 -18.88 12.31
CA CYS A 149 -4.16 -18.43 11.76
C CYS A 149 -5.35 -19.10 12.41
N VAL A 150 -5.27 -20.41 12.68
CA VAL A 150 -6.37 -21.14 13.32
C VAL A 150 -6.53 -20.73 14.78
N SER A 151 -5.43 -20.64 15.52
CA SER A 151 -5.44 -20.33 16.97
C SER A 151 -5.93 -18.90 17.26
N ASN A 152 -5.77 -17.96 16.31
CA ASN A 152 -6.18 -16.56 16.45
C ASN A 152 -7.44 -16.23 15.62
N GLU A 153 -8.14 -17.21 15.07
CA GLU A 153 -9.35 -17.03 14.24
C GLU A 153 -9.11 -16.21 12.95
N TYR A 154 -7.85 -16.15 12.44
CA TYR A 154 -7.48 -15.49 11.18
C TYR A 154 -7.73 -16.41 9.98
N VAL A 155 -8.91 -16.99 9.92
CA VAL A 155 -9.35 -17.83 8.82
C VAL A 155 -10.59 -17.26 8.14
N THR A 156 -10.77 -17.60 6.86
CA THR A 156 -11.96 -17.27 6.10
C THR A 156 -13.11 -18.20 6.48
N LYS A 157 -14.34 -17.89 6.01
CA LYS A 157 -15.51 -18.79 6.16
C LYS A 157 -15.28 -20.17 5.54
N ARG A 158 -14.33 -20.31 4.61
CA ARG A 158 -13.93 -21.58 3.98
C ARG A 158 -12.77 -22.27 4.72
N ASN A 159 -12.41 -21.75 5.89
CA ASN A 159 -11.27 -22.24 6.68
C ASN A 159 -9.91 -22.12 5.98
N GLU A 160 -9.75 -21.12 5.10
CA GLU A 160 -8.48 -20.76 4.47
C GLU A 160 -7.79 -19.69 5.29
N ASN A 161 -6.45 -19.68 5.33
CA ASN A 161 -5.67 -18.64 6.02
C ASN A 161 -5.97 -17.24 5.44
N ARG A 162 -6.01 -16.23 6.30
CA ARG A 162 -6.01 -14.83 5.86
C ARG A 162 -4.59 -14.40 5.59
N TYR A 163 -4.43 -13.54 4.57
CA TYR A 163 -3.17 -13.00 4.11
C TYR A 163 -3.23 -11.46 4.03
N THR A 164 -3.97 -10.81 4.97
CA THR A 164 -3.88 -9.34 5.09
C THR A 164 -2.50 -8.96 5.63
N ALA A 165 -2.03 -7.76 5.33
CA ALA A 165 -0.73 -7.29 5.77
C ALA A 165 -0.61 -7.34 7.31
N GLU A 166 -1.67 -6.91 8.00
CA GLU A 166 -1.76 -6.97 9.47
C GLU A 166 -1.56 -8.38 10.03
N VAL A 167 -2.28 -9.38 9.49
CA VAL A 167 -2.21 -10.77 9.98
C VAL A 167 -0.82 -11.35 9.76
N ILE A 168 -0.24 -11.09 8.59
CA ILE A 168 1.13 -11.54 8.30
C ILE A 168 2.14 -10.86 9.23
N TYR A 169 2.01 -9.55 9.42
CA TYR A 169 2.92 -8.79 10.27
C TYR A 169 2.85 -9.23 11.74
N ARG A 170 1.65 -9.52 12.27
CA ARG A 170 1.46 -10.13 13.60
C ARG A 170 2.23 -11.45 13.71
N PHE A 171 2.12 -12.31 12.72
CA PHE A 171 2.86 -13.58 12.69
C PHE A 171 4.37 -13.36 12.68
N LEU A 172 4.88 -12.49 11.80
CA LEU A 172 6.30 -12.23 11.66
C LEU A 172 6.95 -11.62 12.90
N THR A 173 6.19 -10.81 13.64
CA THR A 173 6.69 -10.09 14.82
C THR A 173 6.35 -10.80 16.13
N GLY A 174 5.44 -11.76 16.12
CA GLY A 174 4.89 -12.37 17.34
C GLY A 174 4.03 -11.42 18.17
N ASN A 175 3.65 -10.26 17.62
CA ASN A 175 2.82 -9.26 18.30
C ASN A 175 1.35 -9.38 17.85
N ASN A 176 0.57 -10.14 18.62
CA ASN A 176 -0.85 -10.37 18.31
C ASN A 176 -1.73 -9.15 18.55
N ASP A 177 -1.28 -8.19 19.34
CA ASP A 177 -2.02 -6.96 19.69
C ASP A 177 -1.72 -5.81 18.70
N PHE A 178 -0.90 -6.07 17.67
CA PHE A 178 -0.60 -5.08 16.65
C PHE A 178 -1.88 -4.73 15.87
N GLU A 179 -2.12 -3.44 15.66
CA GLU A 179 -3.20 -2.90 14.81
C GLU A 179 -2.58 -1.99 13.75
N GLU A 180 -3.02 -2.13 12.50
CA GLU A 180 -2.63 -1.23 11.42
C GLU A 180 -3.14 0.19 11.67
N GLU A 181 -2.29 1.18 11.38
CA GLU A 181 -2.71 2.59 11.46
C GLU A 181 -3.70 2.97 10.35
N HIS A 182 -3.79 2.18 9.29
CA HIS A 182 -4.56 2.48 8.08
C HIS A 182 -4.24 3.88 7.55
N THR A 183 -2.97 4.09 7.27
CA THR A 183 -2.46 5.29 6.64
C THR A 183 -1.35 4.88 5.68
N GLY A 184 -1.42 5.37 4.44
CA GLY A 184 -0.59 4.86 3.35
C GLY A 184 0.91 4.73 3.67
N LEU A 185 1.53 5.67 4.41
CA LEU A 185 2.95 5.51 4.74
C LEU A 185 3.19 4.50 5.88
N ALA A 186 2.33 4.43 6.90
CA ALA A 186 2.51 3.46 7.98
C ALA A 186 2.36 2.04 7.44
N ASP A 187 1.40 1.81 6.55
CA ASP A 187 1.14 0.51 5.97
C ASP A 187 2.26 0.09 5.01
N CYS A 188 2.88 1.03 4.27
CA CYS A 188 4.14 0.78 3.55
C CYS A 188 5.26 0.23 4.46
N MET A 189 5.34 0.70 5.73
CA MET A 189 6.40 0.24 6.66
C MET A 189 6.15 -1.18 7.16
N ILE A 190 4.90 -1.63 7.20
CA ILE A 190 4.53 -3.02 7.49
C ILE A 190 4.83 -3.90 6.28
N GLU A 191 4.35 -3.48 5.13
CA GLU A 191 4.48 -4.24 3.88
C GLU A 191 5.94 -4.45 3.45
N LYS A 192 6.85 -3.51 3.74
CA LYS A 192 8.28 -3.70 3.45
C LYS A 192 8.91 -4.83 4.27
N GLU A 193 8.45 -5.05 5.52
CA GLU A 193 8.93 -6.17 6.32
C GLU A 193 8.40 -7.50 5.77
N ILE A 194 7.16 -7.52 5.29
CA ILE A 194 6.58 -8.67 4.60
C ILE A 194 7.39 -8.97 3.33
N LEU A 195 7.67 -7.95 2.51
CA LEU A 195 8.50 -8.08 1.32
C LEU A 195 9.86 -8.70 1.66
N ARG A 196 10.55 -8.13 2.66
CA ARG A 196 11.87 -8.61 3.10
C ARG A 196 11.84 -10.08 3.49
N TYR A 197 10.84 -10.47 4.28
CA TYR A 197 10.67 -11.87 4.68
C TYR A 197 10.45 -12.79 3.46
N CYS A 198 9.54 -12.41 2.58
CA CYS A 198 9.24 -13.19 1.37
C CYS A 198 10.48 -13.34 0.46
N LEU A 199 11.23 -12.26 0.22
CA LEU A 199 12.43 -12.31 -0.62
C LEU A 199 13.53 -13.21 -0.03
N VAL A 200 13.74 -13.16 1.28
CA VAL A 200 14.73 -14.03 1.96
C VAL A 200 14.31 -15.50 1.90
N THR A 201 13.02 -15.79 1.96
CA THR A 201 12.48 -17.15 1.93
C THR A 201 12.50 -17.71 0.51
N GLU A 202 12.07 -16.93 -0.51
CA GLU A 202 12.04 -17.37 -1.90
C GLU A 202 13.45 -17.56 -2.52
N THR A 203 14.44 -16.79 -2.09
CA THR A 203 15.83 -17.01 -2.53
C THR A 203 16.37 -18.36 -2.09
N LYS A 204 15.72 -19.03 -1.16
CA LYS A 204 16.05 -20.42 -0.77
C LYS A 204 15.37 -21.47 -1.64
N GLU A 205 14.34 -21.15 -2.38
CA GLU A 205 13.50 -22.13 -3.08
C GLU A 205 13.32 -21.95 -4.60
N SER A 206 13.42 -20.77 -5.18
CA SER A 206 13.45 -20.56 -6.66
C SER A 206 13.12 -19.10 -7.06
N GLY A 207 13.80 -18.61 -8.09
CA GLY A 207 13.60 -17.24 -8.57
C GLY A 207 12.27 -16.99 -9.29
N TYR A 208 11.50 -16.08 -8.77
CA TYR A 208 10.43 -15.40 -9.49
C TYR A 208 10.53 -13.89 -9.28
N LEU A 209 11.23 -13.23 -10.20
CA LEU A 209 11.03 -11.81 -10.50
C LEU A 209 10.14 -11.73 -11.75
N TRP A 210 9.06 -10.98 -11.66
CA TRP A 210 8.13 -10.68 -12.75
C TRP A 210 8.66 -9.60 -13.68
#